data_cc41a372687af5e26fc355534265f58e
#
_entry.id   cc41a372687af5e26fc355534265f58e
#
_cell.length_a   1.000
_cell.length_b   1.000
_cell.length_c   1.000
_cell.angle_alpha   90.00
_cell.angle_beta   90.00
_cell.angle_gamma   90.00
#
_symmetry.space_group_name_H-M   'P 1'
#
loop_
_entity.id
_entity.type
_entity.pdbx_description
1 polymer ?
#
loop_
_entity_poly.entity_id
_entity_poly.type
_entity_poly.pdbx_seq_one_letter_code
_entity_poly.pdbx_strand_id
1 'polypeptide(L)'
;MSFFKKDELKLLWPFYFDALFTGIFFLYPIFYILYMRDIGLSLTQIGLLASTYALATLIFEIPTGAIADIYGRKFSTILGMFLRGLSTIAVLFFTDFYAILGLFFIRGAVHTLMSGADEAWVVDLLKHKRRKGLVHEFYQKRDSFYNFSMVVAGIIGAFLV
;
A
#
# COMPACT_ATOMS: atom_id res chain seq x y z
N MET A 1 -28.71 -11.46 11.39
CA MET A 1 -27.28 -11.68 11.70
C MET A 1 -26.57 -10.35 11.52
N SER A 2 -25.89 -9.81 12.52
CA SER A 2 -25.15 -8.55 12.35
C SER A 2 -23.90 -8.83 11.50
N PHE A 3 -23.64 -7.99 10.48
CA PHE A 3 -22.46 -8.10 9.63
C PHE A 3 -21.16 -7.95 10.43
N PHE A 4 -21.17 -7.12 11.47
CA PHE A 4 -20.06 -6.96 12.39
C PHE A 4 -20.36 -7.60 13.76
N LYS A 5 -19.36 -8.26 14.33
CA LYS A 5 -19.43 -8.76 15.71
C LYS A 5 -19.25 -7.62 16.71
N LYS A 6 -19.63 -7.89 17.97
CA LYS A 6 -19.48 -6.93 19.07
C LYS A 6 -18.02 -6.44 19.16
N ASP A 7 -17.85 -5.13 19.24
CA ASP A 7 -16.57 -4.42 19.34
C ASP A 7 -15.63 -4.55 18.11
N GLU A 8 -16.01 -5.31 17.09
CA GLU A 8 -15.19 -5.51 15.90
C GLU A 8 -14.90 -4.20 15.18
N LEU A 9 -15.95 -3.45 14.85
CA LEU A 9 -15.82 -2.17 14.15
C LEU A 9 -14.99 -1.17 14.96
N LYS A 10 -15.16 -1.12 16.28
CA LYS A 10 -14.40 -0.24 17.16
C LYS A 10 -12.89 -0.52 17.13
N LEU A 11 -12.51 -1.80 16.97
CA LEU A 11 -11.11 -2.21 16.96
C LEU A 11 -10.48 -2.13 15.58
N LEU A 12 -11.26 -2.42 14.52
CA LEU A 12 -10.73 -2.71 13.19
C LEU A 12 -11.12 -1.68 12.12
N TRP A 13 -11.92 -0.64 12.46
CA TRP A 13 -12.34 0.37 11.48
C TRP A 13 -11.18 1.05 10.72
N PRO A 14 -10.00 1.34 11.35
CA PRO A 14 -8.92 1.96 10.60
C PRO A 14 -8.38 1.06 9.48
N PHE A 15 -8.34 -0.25 9.74
CA PHE A 15 -7.86 -1.23 8.76
C PHE A 15 -8.89 -1.50 7.65
N TYR A 16 -10.18 -1.44 7.94
CA TYR A 16 -11.24 -1.51 6.92
C TYR A 16 -11.26 -0.25 6.06
N PHE A 17 -11.05 0.91 6.67
CA PHE A 17 -10.91 2.17 5.95
C PHE A 17 -9.67 2.15 5.04
N ASP A 18 -8.54 1.67 5.53
CA ASP A 18 -7.32 1.49 4.73
C ASP A 18 -7.55 0.56 3.54
N ALA A 19 -8.28 -0.55 3.73
CA ALA A 19 -8.61 -1.47 2.65
C ALA A 19 -9.48 -0.80 1.56
N LEU A 20 -10.50 -0.04 1.95
CA LEU A 20 -11.33 0.74 1.02
C LEU A 20 -10.49 1.78 0.27
N PHE A 21 -9.64 2.50 0.98
CA PHE A 21 -8.78 3.51 0.40
C PHE A 21 -7.76 2.91 -0.57
N THR A 22 -7.12 1.82 -0.17
CA THR A 22 -6.13 1.10 -1.01
C THR A 22 -6.78 0.53 -2.27
N GLY A 23 -8.01 0.04 -2.21
CA GLY A 23 -8.74 -0.44 -3.39
C GLY A 23 -9.03 0.67 -4.41
N ILE A 24 -9.26 1.91 -3.97
CA ILE A 24 -9.42 3.07 -4.88
C ILE A 24 -8.11 3.33 -5.63
N PHE A 25 -6.96 3.12 -4.99
CA PHE A 25 -5.65 3.25 -5.63
C PHE A 25 -5.36 2.21 -6.72
N PHE A 26 -6.26 1.27 -6.98
CA PHE A 26 -6.18 0.37 -8.14
C PHE A 26 -6.08 1.12 -9.48
N LEU A 27 -6.62 2.34 -9.55
CA LEU A 27 -6.49 3.21 -10.72
C LEU A 27 -5.09 3.81 -10.87
N TYR A 28 -4.31 3.86 -9.80
CA TYR A 28 -2.99 4.52 -9.80
C TYR A 28 -2.06 4.01 -10.92
N PRO A 29 -1.92 2.71 -11.21
CA PRO A 29 -1.03 2.24 -12.28
C PRO A 29 -1.41 2.78 -13.66
N ILE A 30 -2.71 2.95 -13.94
CA ILE A 30 -3.19 3.45 -15.23
C ILE A 30 -2.82 4.92 -15.38
N PHE A 31 -3.22 5.76 -14.43
CA PHE A 31 -2.89 7.18 -14.44
C PHE A 31 -1.39 7.45 -14.36
N TYR A 32 -0.66 6.61 -13.61
CA TYR A 32 0.78 6.68 -13.52
C TYR A 32 1.44 6.46 -14.90
N ILE A 33 1.04 5.42 -15.65
CA ILE A 33 1.59 5.15 -16.99
C ILE A 33 1.26 6.30 -17.95
N LEU A 34 0.03 6.82 -17.92
CA LEU A 34 -0.39 7.97 -18.74
C LEU A 34 0.46 9.20 -18.40
N TYR A 35 0.60 9.54 -17.13
CA TYR A 35 1.43 10.65 -16.68
C TYR A 35 2.89 10.51 -17.11
N MET A 36 3.50 9.32 -16.97
CA MET A 36 4.88 9.07 -17.39
C MET A 36 5.04 9.20 -18.92
N ARG A 37 4.03 8.82 -19.69
CA ARG A 37 4.01 9.02 -21.13
C ARG A 37 3.88 10.49 -21.50
N ASP A 38 3.06 11.23 -20.79
CA ASP A 38 2.83 12.66 -21.00
C ASP A 38 4.10 13.50 -20.78
N ILE A 39 4.88 13.17 -19.75
CA ILE A 39 6.20 13.78 -19.50
C ILE A 39 7.31 13.28 -20.44
N GLY A 40 6.98 12.45 -21.45
CA GLY A 40 7.87 12.03 -22.52
C GLY A 40 8.66 10.74 -22.29
N LEU A 41 8.39 9.97 -21.22
CA LEU A 41 9.09 8.70 -20.99
C LEU A 41 8.60 7.62 -21.96
N SER A 42 9.55 6.83 -22.49
CA SER A 42 9.26 5.64 -23.28
C SER A 42 8.71 4.50 -22.42
N LEU A 43 8.00 3.54 -23.03
CA LEU A 43 7.52 2.34 -22.34
C LEU A 43 8.67 1.52 -21.73
N THR A 44 9.84 1.49 -22.39
CA THR A 44 11.04 0.85 -21.85
C THR A 44 11.51 1.52 -20.57
N GLN A 45 11.55 2.85 -20.53
CA GLN A 45 11.90 3.59 -19.32
C GLN A 45 10.90 3.35 -18.19
N ILE A 46 9.59 3.32 -18.49
CA ILE A 46 8.55 2.99 -17.51
C ILE A 46 8.73 1.56 -16.97
N GLY A 47 9.07 0.60 -17.85
CA GLY A 47 9.41 -0.76 -17.44
C GLY A 47 10.65 -0.81 -16.53
N LEU A 48 11.68 -0.01 -16.80
CA LEU A 48 12.86 0.10 -15.93
C LEU A 48 12.53 0.69 -14.56
N LEU A 49 11.61 1.67 -14.47
CA LEU A 49 11.12 2.19 -13.19
C LEU A 49 10.48 1.09 -12.36
N ALA A 50 9.61 0.27 -12.97
CA ALA A 50 8.96 -0.85 -12.30
C ALA A 50 9.97 -1.92 -11.83
N SER A 51 10.96 -2.23 -12.68
CA SER A 51 12.03 -3.17 -12.33
C SER A 51 12.90 -2.65 -11.18
N THR A 52 13.23 -1.37 -11.18
CA THR A 52 13.99 -0.70 -10.12
C THR A 52 13.24 -0.72 -8.78
N TYR A 53 11.93 -0.48 -8.82
CA TYR A 53 11.08 -0.62 -7.63
C TYR A 53 11.10 -2.06 -7.08
N ALA A 54 10.94 -3.07 -7.95
CA ALA A 54 10.95 -4.48 -7.55
C ALA A 54 12.33 -4.90 -6.99
N LEU A 55 13.43 -4.43 -7.62
CA LEU A 55 14.79 -4.68 -7.13
C LEU A 55 15.01 -4.08 -5.73
N ALA A 56 14.59 -2.84 -5.52
CA ALA A 56 14.68 -2.21 -4.22
C ALA A 56 13.86 -2.96 -3.16
N THR A 57 12.63 -3.39 -3.51
CA THR A 57 11.82 -4.21 -2.62
C THR A 57 12.56 -5.48 -2.21
N LEU A 58 13.15 -6.20 -3.16
CA LEU A 58 13.92 -7.42 -2.87
C LEU A 58 15.11 -7.16 -1.93
N ILE A 59 15.87 -6.07 -2.16
CA ILE A 59 17.06 -5.74 -1.37
C ILE A 59 16.68 -5.33 0.06
N PHE A 60 15.61 -4.56 0.22
CA PHE A 60 15.26 -3.94 1.50
C PHE A 60 14.29 -4.77 2.36
N GLU A 61 13.73 -5.87 1.85
CA GLU A 61 12.75 -6.68 2.60
C GLU A 61 13.32 -7.20 3.93
N ILE A 62 14.56 -7.71 3.94
CA ILE A 62 15.19 -8.21 5.16
C ILE A 62 15.56 -7.06 6.13
N PRO A 63 16.23 -5.97 5.71
CA PRO A 63 16.55 -4.85 6.59
C PRO A 63 15.33 -4.19 7.23
N THR A 64 14.27 -4.02 6.47
CA THR A 64 13.05 -3.37 6.98
C THR A 64 12.22 -4.28 7.87
N GLY A 65 12.26 -5.60 7.64
CA GLY A 65 11.70 -6.57 8.56
C GLY A 65 12.35 -6.46 9.96
N ALA A 66 13.67 -6.31 10.03
CA ALA A 66 14.38 -6.06 11.29
C ALA A 66 13.94 -4.75 11.97
N ILE A 67 13.65 -3.68 11.19
CA ILE A 67 13.09 -2.43 11.73
C ILE A 67 11.72 -2.68 12.38
N ALA A 68 10.84 -3.43 11.72
CA ALA A 68 9.53 -3.77 12.25
C ALA A 68 9.61 -4.60 13.55
N ASP A 69 10.61 -5.48 13.66
CA ASP A 69 10.82 -6.29 14.85
C ASP A 69 11.41 -5.49 16.03
N ILE A 70 12.31 -4.52 15.77
CA ILE A 70 12.97 -3.70 16.80
C ILE A 70 12.05 -2.56 17.28
N TYR A 71 11.47 -1.79 16.35
CA TYR A 71 10.69 -0.58 16.67
C TYR A 71 9.19 -0.85 16.77
N GLY A 72 8.76 -2.06 16.40
CA GLY A 72 7.37 -2.49 16.44
C GLY A 72 6.64 -2.29 15.10
N ARG A 73 5.77 -3.25 14.80
CA ARG A 73 5.02 -3.35 13.54
C ARG A 73 4.16 -2.13 13.23
N LYS A 74 3.51 -1.58 14.26
CA LYS A 74 2.72 -0.35 14.14
C LYS A 74 3.57 0.83 13.66
N PHE A 75 4.75 1.02 14.25
CA PHE A 75 5.67 2.10 13.87
C PHE A 75 6.13 1.95 12.43
N SER A 76 6.59 0.75 12.05
CA SER A 76 7.04 0.46 10.69
C SER A 76 5.95 0.73 9.65
N THR A 77 4.72 0.26 9.90
CA THR A 77 3.58 0.48 9.01
C THR A 77 3.26 1.97 8.84
N ILE A 78 3.16 2.72 9.94
CA ILE A 78 2.84 4.17 9.87
C ILE A 78 3.94 4.95 9.16
N LEU A 79 5.21 4.66 9.47
CA LEU A 79 6.36 5.27 8.79
C LEU A 79 6.35 4.97 7.30
N GLY A 80 6.10 3.71 6.93
CA GLY A 80 6.00 3.29 5.54
C GLY A 80 4.85 4.00 4.79
N MET A 81 3.66 4.11 5.40
CA MET A 81 2.53 4.85 4.83
C MET A 81 2.88 6.33 4.57
N PHE A 82 3.49 6.99 5.55
CA PHE A 82 3.89 8.40 5.43
C PHE A 82 4.92 8.60 4.32
N LEU A 83 6.00 7.82 4.32
CA LEU A 83 7.07 7.91 3.32
C LEU A 83 6.58 7.51 1.92
N ARG A 84 5.66 6.56 1.82
CA ARG A 84 5.01 6.19 0.55
C ARG A 84 4.20 7.35 -0.02
N GLY A 85 3.40 8.03 0.80
CA GLY A 85 2.67 9.23 0.39
C GLY A 85 3.61 10.33 -0.09
N LEU A 86 4.64 10.62 0.69
CA LEU A 86 5.64 11.64 0.36
C LEU A 86 6.37 11.33 -0.96
N SER A 87 6.84 10.09 -1.13
CA SER A 87 7.53 9.67 -2.35
C SER A 87 6.60 9.66 -3.59
N THR A 88 5.31 9.40 -3.40
CA THR A 88 4.32 9.49 -4.49
C THR A 88 4.13 10.93 -4.95
N ILE A 89 4.01 11.86 -4.01
CA ILE A 89 3.91 13.29 -4.31
C ILE A 89 5.21 13.81 -4.93
N ALA A 90 6.37 13.36 -4.42
CA ALA A 90 7.67 13.80 -4.93
C ALA A 90 7.85 13.53 -6.43
N VAL A 91 7.29 12.43 -6.96
CA VAL A 91 7.38 12.11 -8.40
C VAL A 91 6.81 13.23 -9.28
N LEU A 92 5.79 13.96 -8.81
CA LEU A 92 5.15 15.03 -9.59
C LEU A 92 6.04 16.27 -9.82
N PHE A 93 7.13 16.39 -9.06
CA PHE A 93 8.07 17.53 -9.16
C PHE A 93 9.26 17.24 -10.08
N PHE A 94 9.35 16.03 -10.64
CA PHE A 94 10.46 15.62 -11.47
C PHE A 94 9.97 15.12 -12.85
N THR A 95 10.66 15.54 -13.89
CA THR A 95 10.45 15.08 -15.28
C THR A 95 11.66 14.32 -15.82
N ASP A 96 12.80 14.44 -15.14
CA ASP A 96 14.02 13.72 -15.52
C ASP A 96 13.92 12.24 -15.17
N PHE A 97 14.28 11.38 -16.13
CA PHE A 97 14.21 9.92 -15.98
C PHE A 97 15.05 9.41 -14.80
N TYR A 98 16.28 9.90 -14.64
CA TYR A 98 17.18 9.40 -13.59
C TYR A 98 16.73 9.82 -12.19
N ALA A 99 16.18 11.03 -12.06
CA ALA A 99 15.58 11.49 -10.79
C ALA A 99 14.36 10.62 -10.41
N ILE A 100 13.49 10.34 -11.37
CA ILE A 100 12.33 9.46 -11.18
C ILE A 100 12.78 8.03 -10.86
N LEU A 101 13.82 7.52 -11.53
CA LEU A 101 14.40 6.21 -11.26
C LEU A 101 14.86 6.08 -9.81
N GLY A 102 15.59 7.09 -9.31
CA GLY A 102 15.99 7.16 -7.90
C GLY A 102 14.81 7.18 -6.93
N LEU A 103 13.75 7.93 -7.25
CA LEU A 103 12.52 7.94 -6.46
C LEU A 103 11.83 6.57 -6.46
N PHE A 104 11.83 5.84 -7.58
CA PHE A 104 11.27 4.50 -7.65
C PHE A 104 12.06 3.49 -6.82
N PHE A 105 13.37 3.62 -6.77
CA PHE A 105 14.22 2.84 -5.87
C PHE A 105 13.85 3.11 -4.40
N ILE A 106 13.74 4.38 -4.01
CA ILE A 106 13.32 4.77 -2.65
C ILE A 106 11.91 4.24 -2.34
N ARG A 107 10.96 4.34 -3.28
CA ARG A 107 9.59 3.82 -3.11
C ARG A 107 9.56 2.31 -2.89
N GLY A 108 10.39 1.55 -3.60
CA GLY A 108 10.53 0.10 -3.39
C GLY A 108 11.03 -0.21 -1.98
N ALA A 109 12.06 0.49 -1.51
CA ALA A 109 12.58 0.34 -0.16
C ALA A 109 11.54 0.74 0.92
N VAL A 110 10.80 1.83 0.70
CA VAL A 110 9.75 2.29 1.61
C VAL A 110 8.57 1.31 1.66
N HIS A 111 8.23 0.69 0.55
CA HIS A 111 7.15 -0.32 0.49
C HIS A 111 7.41 -1.48 1.45
N THR A 112 8.65 -1.90 1.60
CA THR A 112 9.01 -3.03 2.46
C THR A 112 8.83 -2.75 3.96
N LEU A 113 8.79 -1.48 4.39
CA LEU A 113 8.42 -1.11 5.77
C LEU A 113 6.99 -1.48 6.13
N MET A 114 6.11 -1.60 5.12
CA MET A 114 4.71 -1.97 5.30
C MET A 114 4.48 -3.45 5.04
N SER A 115 5.25 -4.05 4.12
CA SER A 115 5.12 -5.43 3.68
C SER A 115 5.16 -6.40 4.87
N GLY A 116 4.07 -7.11 5.11
CA GLY A 116 3.91 -8.04 6.23
C GLY A 116 3.77 -7.39 7.62
N ALA A 117 4.24 -6.16 7.83
CA ALA A 117 4.13 -5.47 9.12
C ALA A 117 2.69 -5.05 9.43
N ASP A 118 1.92 -4.61 8.45
CA ASP A 118 0.52 -4.23 8.57
C ASP A 118 -0.36 -5.42 8.96
N GLU A 119 -0.22 -6.55 8.29
CA GLU A 119 -0.96 -7.77 8.61
C GLU A 119 -0.60 -8.30 10.00
N ALA A 120 0.67 -8.34 10.29
CA ALA A 120 1.15 -8.78 11.58
C ALA A 120 0.72 -7.85 12.71
N TRP A 121 0.62 -6.54 12.47
CA TRP A 121 0.10 -5.57 13.46
C TRP A 121 -1.36 -5.87 13.83
N VAL A 122 -2.22 -6.15 12.85
CA VAL A 122 -3.63 -6.51 13.13
C VAL A 122 -3.72 -7.80 13.94
N VAL A 123 -2.95 -8.82 13.56
CA VAL A 123 -2.94 -10.10 14.29
C VAL A 123 -2.51 -9.90 15.74
N ASP A 124 -1.46 -9.10 15.97
CA ASP A 124 -0.96 -8.82 17.32
C ASP A 124 -1.97 -7.99 18.13
N LEU A 125 -2.62 -7.01 17.52
CA LEU A 125 -3.70 -6.24 18.15
C LEU A 125 -4.83 -7.17 18.61
N LEU A 126 -5.29 -8.07 17.74
CA LEU A 126 -6.36 -9.00 18.07
C LEU A 126 -5.94 -10.04 19.11
N LYS A 127 -4.68 -10.49 19.10
CA LYS A 127 -4.13 -11.35 20.16
C LYS A 127 -4.09 -10.63 21.50
N HIS A 128 -3.58 -9.39 21.52
CA HIS A 128 -3.52 -8.57 22.74
C HIS A 128 -4.93 -8.29 23.34
N LYS A 129 -5.90 -8.04 22.49
CA LYS A 129 -7.30 -7.83 22.89
C LYS A 129 -8.06 -9.14 23.20
N ARG A 130 -7.40 -10.30 23.19
CA ARG A 130 -8.01 -11.64 23.37
C ARG A 130 -9.14 -11.95 22.39
N ARG A 131 -9.04 -11.41 21.16
CA ARG A 131 -10.04 -11.53 20.08
C ARG A 131 -9.52 -12.31 18.88
N LYS A 132 -8.68 -13.31 19.10
CA LYS A 132 -8.07 -14.15 18.03
C LYS A 132 -9.09 -14.72 17.04
N GLY A 133 -10.31 -15.03 17.52
CA GLY A 133 -11.39 -15.54 16.65
C GLY A 133 -11.86 -14.56 15.57
N LEU A 134 -11.50 -13.25 15.66
CA LEU A 134 -11.82 -12.27 14.62
C LEU A 134 -10.80 -12.22 13.48
N VAL A 135 -9.66 -12.89 13.57
CA VAL A 135 -8.59 -12.81 12.55
C VAL A 135 -9.10 -13.26 11.19
N HIS A 136 -9.72 -14.43 11.12
CA HIS A 136 -10.24 -14.97 9.85
C HIS A 136 -11.33 -14.07 9.25
N GLU A 137 -12.27 -13.62 10.07
CA GLU A 137 -13.35 -12.73 9.65
C GLU A 137 -12.85 -11.36 9.22
N PHE A 138 -11.81 -10.86 9.89
CA PHE A 138 -11.15 -9.63 9.50
C PHE A 138 -10.62 -9.71 8.06
N TYR A 139 -9.84 -10.75 7.74
CA TYR A 139 -9.28 -10.90 6.38
C TYR A 139 -10.38 -11.00 5.32
N GLN A 140 -11.42 -11.81 5.56
CA GLN A 140 -12.54 -11.93 4.63
C GLN A 140 -13.23 -10.58 4.36
N LYS A 141 -13.50 -9.79 5.41
CA LYS A 141 -14.14 -8.49 5.27
C LYS A 141 -13.22 -7.45 4.67
N ARG A 142 -11.94 -7.43 5.07
CA ARG A 142 -10.91 -6.58 4.47
C ARG A 142 -10.84 -6.77 2.96
N ASP A 143 -10.76 -8.02 2.52
CA ASP A 143 -10.68 -8.34 1.10
C ASP A 143 -11.99 -7.99 0.37
N SER A 144 -13.15 -8.15 1.03
CA SER A 144 -14.44 -7.71 0.47
C SER A 144 -14.50 -6.19 0.29
N PHE A 145 -14.03 -5.41 1.27
CA PHE A 145 -13.96 -3.95 1.18
C PHE A 145 -12.97 -3.48 0.10
N TYR A 146 -11.80 -4.12 0.04
CA TYR A 146 -10.81 -3.86 -1.00
C TYR A 146 -11.38 -4.12 -2.41
N ASN A 147 -11.97 -5.30 -2.63
CA ASN A 147 -12.55 -5.66 -3.92
C ASN A 147 -13.73 -4.76 -4.30
N PHE A 148 -14.59 -4.40 -3.33
CA PHE A 148 -15.68 -3.47 -3.57
C PHE A 148 -15.16 -2.10 -4.04
N SER A 149 -14.18 -1.54 -3.34
CA SER A 149 -13.61 -0.25 -3.72
C SER A 149 -12.85 -0.30 -5.04
N MET A 150 -12.21 -1.42 -5.38
CA MET A 150 -11.56 -1.65 -6.66
C MET A 150 -12.58 -1.62 -7.82
N VAL A 151 -13.77 -2.25 -7.65
CA VAL A 151 -14.85 -2.20 -8.64
C VAL A 151 -15.36 -0.78 -8.82
N VAL A 152 -15.61 -0.07 -7.71
CA VAL A 152 -16.04 1.34 -7.75
C VAL A 152 -14.99 2.22 -8.45
N ALA A 153 -13.72 2.00 -8.11
CA ALA A 153 -12.61 2.69 -8.76
C ALA A 153 -12.59 2.43 -10.28
N GLY A 154 -12.73 1.17 -10.70
CA GLY A 154 -12.78 0.83 -12.12
C GLY A 154 -13.93 1.53 -12.87
N ILE A 155 -15.12 1.60 -12.28
CA ILE A 155 -16.26 2.34 -12.85
C ILE A 155 -15.94 3.84 -12.97
N ILE A 156 -15.42 4.45 -11.90
CA ILE A 156 -15.05 5.88 -11.92
C ILE A 156 -13.95 6.12 -12.97
N GLY A 157 -12.96 5.26 -13.05
CA GLY A 157 -11.86 5.37 -14.01
C GLY A 157 -12.32 5.33 -15.46
N ALA A 158 -13.36 4.53 -15.77
CA ALA A 158 -13.93 4.46 -17.11
C ALA A 158 -14.58 5.78 -17.59
N PHE A 159 -14.95 6.68 -16.66
CA PHE A 159 -15.48 8.00 -16.98
C PHE A 159 -14.43 9.11 -16.98
N LEU A 160 -13.20 8.83 -16.49
CA LEU A 160 -12.12 9.80 -16.37
C LEU A 160 -11.10 9.71 -17.52
N VAL A 161 -11.14 8.64 -18.29
CA VAL A 161 -10.28 8.38 -19.46
C VAL A 161 -11.12 8.41 -20.73
#